data_738010352ab9059001879c88ef96aa11
#
_entry.id   738010352ab9059001879c88ef96aa11
#
_cell.length_a   1.000
_cell.length_b   1.000
_cell.length_c   1.000
_cell.angle_alpha   90.00
_cell.angle_beta   90.00
_cell.angle_gamma   90.00
#
_symmetry.space_group_name_H-M   'P 1'
#
loop_
_entity.id
_entity.type
_entity.pdbx_description
1 polymer ?
#
loop_
_entity_poly.entity_id
_entity_poly.type
_entity_poly.pdbx_seq_one_letter_code
_entity_poly.pdbx_strand_id
1 'polypeptide(L)'
;MAYETITATIDHGIGRLTLNQPHKLNPLGTNTLQDIIDATTWFNKENVSVVIVSGNGRAFTAGFDLREFTNPDSTGKDGAALGREMAEAVDRMKPVTIASLHGHCIGGGVVLASACDIRIASENTIFSIPEVDLGIPLAWGGIPRLV
;
A
#
# COMPACT_ATOMS: atom_id res chain seq x y z
N MET A 1 11.28 4.49 13.22
CA MET A 1 11.88 4.75 11.90
C MET A 1 11.14 5.89 11.24
N ALA A 2 11.86 6.85 10.71
CA ALA A 2 11.27 8.01 10.06
C ALA A 2 11.13 7.76 8.55
N TYR A 3 9.90 7.80 8.06
CA TYR A 3 9.55 7.74 6.65
C TYR A 3 8.90 9.06 6.23
N GLU A 4 8.93 9.36 4.95
CA GLU A 4 8.36 10.60 4.43
C GLU A 4 6.85 10.50 4.22
N THR A 5 6.37 9.34 3.77
CA THR A 5 4.99 9.17 3.30
C THR A 5 4.13 8.24 4.16
N ILE A 6 4.76 7.52 5.08
CA ILE A 6 4.09 6.59 6.00
C ILE A 6 4.57 6.82 7.43
N THR A 7 3.89 6.22 8.37
CA THR A 7 4.43 5.99 9.72
C THR A 7 4.54 4.49 9.97
N ALA A 8 5.60 4.07 10.66
CA ALA A 8 5.79 2.70 11.10
C ALA A 8 6.17 2.68 12.57
N THR A 9 5.38 1.99 13.38
CA THR A 9 5.55 1.90 14.84
C THR A 9 5.34 0.48 15.31
N ILE A 10 5.88 0.16 16.49
CA ILE A 10 5.66 -1.12 17.17
C ILE A 10 5.26 -0.80 18.61
N ASP A 11 4.19 -1.42 19.05
CA ASP A 11 3.70 -1.34 20.41
C ASP A 11 3.22 -2.73 20.86
N HIS A 12 3.78 -3.24 21.98
CA HIS A 12 3.43 -4.55 22.54
C HIS A 12 3.41 -5.71 21.53
N GLY A 13 4.38 -5.75 20.61
CA GLY A 13 4.49 -6.79 19.58
C GLY A 13 3.54 -6.63 18.40
N ILE A 14 2.79 -5.53 18.35
CA ILE A 14 1.91 -5.15 17.23
C ILE A 14 2.58 -4.04 16.44
N GLY A 15 2.88 -4.31 15.18
CA GLY A 15 3.34 -3.32 14.20
C GLY A 15 2.17 -2.53 13.62
N ARG A 16 2.39 -1.27 13.31
CA ARG A 16 1.45 -0.42 12.59
C ARG A 16 2.18 0.26 11.44
N LEU A 17 1.75 -0.03 10.23
CA LEU A 17 2.16 0.67 9.01
C LEU A 17 0.99 1.52 8.57
N THR A 18 1.12 2.84 8.59
CA THR A 18 0.03 3.76 8.29
C THR A 18 0.43 4.71 7.17
N LEU A 19 -0.31 4.69 6.07
CA LEU A 19 -0.17 5.69 5.00
C LEU A 19 -0.49 7.07 5.57
N ASN A 20 0.38 8.05 5.39
CA ASN A 20 0.34 9.30 6.14
C ASN A 20 0.47 10.56 5.27
N GLN A 21 -0.26 10.59 4.17
CA GLN A 21 -0.49 11.78 3.35
C GLN A 21 -2.00 12.05 3.19
N PRO A 22 -2.75 12.24 4.31
CA PRO A 22 -4.21 12.25 4.29
C PRO A 22 -4.80 13.39 3.45
N HIS A 23 -4.15 14.54 3.38
CA HIS A 23 -4.56 15.68 2.57
C HIS A 23 -4.51 15.41 1.05
N LYS A 24 -3.77 14.40 0.62
CA LYS A 24 -3.69 13.93 -0.76
C LYS A 24 -4.43 12.60 -0.98
N LEU A 25 -5.16 12.10 0.02
CA LEU A 25 -5.80 10.78 0.02
C LEU A 25 -4.81 9.62 -0.09
N ASN A 26 -3.65 9.74 0.55
CA ASN A 26 -2.62 8.71 0.64
C ASN A 26 -2.22 8.10 -0.71
N PRO A 27 -1.70 8.88 -1.67
CA PRO A 27 -1.32 8.35 -2.98
C PRO A 27 -0.16 7.36 -2.85
N LEU A 28 -0.19 6.32 -3.68
CA LEU A 28 0.86 5.32 -3.76
C LEU A 28 1.87 5.71 -4.85
N GLY A 29 2.61 6.79 -4.61
CA GLY A 29 3.73 7.20 -5.45
C GLY A 29 5.00 6.36 -5.20
N THR A 30 6.02 6.57 -6.01
CA THR A 30 7.29 5.80 -5.91
C THR A 30 7.93 5.89 -4.53
N ASN A 31 7.91 7.06 -3.89
CA ASN A 31 8.42 7.21 -2.52
C ASN A 31 7.61 6.39 -1.53
N THR A 32 6.28 6.38 -1.64
CA THR A 32 5.42 5.60 -0.75
C THR A 32 5.64 4.10 -0.94
N LEU A 33 5.77 3.65 -2.17
CA LEU A 33 6.07 2.24 -2.46
C LEU A 33 7.40 1.82 -1.84
N GLN A 34 8.44 2.67 -1.95
CA GLN A 34 9.74 2.40 -1.34
C GLN A 34 9.68 2.42 0.19
N ASP A 35 9.01 3.41 0.78
CA ASP A 35 8.81 3.48 2.23
C ASP A 35 8.13 2.23 2.78
N ILE A 36 7.12 1.70 2.06
CA ILE A 36 6.44 0.45 2.43
C ILE A 36 7.42 -0.73 2.38
N ILE A 37 8.19 -0.88 1.31
CA ILE A 37 9.19 -1.96 1.16
C ILE A 37 10.20 -1.91 2.32
N ASP A 38 10.72 -0.73 2.63
CA ASP A 38 11.69 -0.53 3.70
C ASP A 38 11.07 -0.85 5.07
N ALA A 39 9.82 -0.47 5.29
CA ALA A 39 9.07 -0.80 6.51
C ALA A 39 8.85 -2.30 6.67
N THR A 40 8.53 -3.04 5.59
CA THR A 40 8.41 -4.50 5.66
C THR A 40 9.71 -5.16 6.09
N THR A 41 10.84 -4.66 5.57
CA THR A 41 12.17 -5.14 5.94
C THR A 41 12.47 -4.89 7.42
N TRP A 42 12.09 -3.72 7.92
CA TRP A 42 12.23 -3.38 9.33
C TRP A 42 11.37 -4.28 10.23
N PHE A 43 10.06 -4.42 9.96
CA PHE A 43 9.18 -5.30 10.73
C PHE A 43 9.65 -6.77 10.74
N ASN A 44 10.24 -7.25 9.64
CA ASN A 44 10.78 -8.62 9.56
C ASN A 44 11.99 -8.86 10.49
N LYS A 45 12.69 -7.81 10.90
CA LYS A 45 13.83 -7.87 11.81
C LYS A 45 13.44 -7.71 13.28
N GLU A 46 12.28 -7.13 13.53
CA GLU A 46 11.77 -6.86 14.86
C GLU A 46 10.93 -8.04 15.39
N ASN A 47 10.74 -8.08 16.71
CA ASN A 47 9.87 -9.09 17.34
C ASN A 47 8.40 -8.66 17.28
N VAL A 48 7.79 -8.81 16.11
CA VAL A 48 6.42 -8.42 15.79
C VAL A 48 5.62 -9.64 15.34
N SER A 49 4.45 -9.84 15.91
CA SER A 49 3.56 -10.96 15.55
C SER A 49 2.54 -10.58 14.48
N VAL A 50 2.09 -9.34 14.49
CA VAL A 50 1.06 -8.82 13.60
C VAL A 50 1.43 -7.42 13.15
N VAL A 51 1.19 -7.09 11.88
CA VAL A 51 1.28 -5.73 11.35
C VAL A 51 -0.08 -5.31 10.82
N ILE A 52 -0.60 -4.18 11.33
CA ILE A 52 -1.82 -3.55 10.84
C ILE A 52 -1.42 -2.52 9.79
N VAL A 53 -1.94 -2.67 8.58
CA VAL A 53 -1.75 -1.75 7.47
C VAL A 53 -3.01 -0.89 7.33
N SER A 54 -2.87 0.42 7.47
CA SER A 54 -4.00 1.37 7.49
C SER A 54 -3.65 2.68 6.76
N GLY A 55 -4.62 3.58 6.65
CA GLY A 55 -4.42 4.93 6.12
C GLY A 55 -4.96 5.98 7.08
N ASN A 56 -4.24 7.08 7.24
CA ASN A 56 -4.73 8.24 7.98
C ASN A 56 -5.72 9.05 7.14
N GLY A 57 -6.65 9.73 7.82
CA GLY A 57 -7.63 10.61 7.19
C GLY A 57 -8.86 9.86 6.69
N ARG A 58 -9.50 10.39 5.65
CA ARG A 58 -10.79 9.92 5.16
C ARG A 58 -10.75 8.76 4.17
N ALA A 59 -9.58 8.32 3.75
CA ALA A 59 -9.40 7.22 2.81
C ALA A 59 -8.24 6.32 3.18
N PHE A 60 -8.33 5.04 2.87
CA PHE A 60 -7.19 4.15 2.90
C PHE A 60 -6.15 4.62 1.86
N THR A 61 -6.50 4.62 0.58
CA THR A 61 -5.70 5.25 -0.47
C THR A 61 -6.52 5.48 -1.74
N ALA A 62 -6.22 6.58 -2.43
CA ALA A 62 -6.74 6.86 -3.76
C ALA A 62 -5.98 6.15 -4.89
N GLY A 63 -4.97 5.33 -4.56
CA GLY A 63 -4.20 4.54 -5.52
C GLY A 63 -2.93 5.23 -6.00
N PHE A 64 -2.41 4.77 -7.15
CA PHE A 64 -1.18 5.29 -7.72
C PHE A 64 -1.25 6.80 -7.98
N ASP A 65 -0.14 7.50 -7.76
CA ASP A 65 -0.06 8.94 -8.03
C ASP A 65 0.12 9.19 -9.54
N LEU A 66 -0.99 9.53 -10.20
CA LEU A 66 -1.00 9.80 -11.66
C LEU A 66 -0.09 10.95 -12.08
N ARG A 67 0.30 11.84 -11.15
CA ARG A 67 1.23 12.94 -11.44
C ARG A 67 2.63 12.44 -11.76
N GLU A 68 3.00 11.25 -11.29
CA GLU A 68 4.28 10.64 -11.61
C GLU A 68 4.37 10.13 -13.05
N PHE A 69 3.23 9.84 -13.71
CA PHE A 69 3.20 9.49 -15.13
C PHE A 69 3.58 10.66 -16.05
N THR A 70 3.34 11.88 -15.60
CA THR A 70 3.52 13.08 -16.41
C THR A 70 4.85 13.79 -16.14
N ASN A 71 5.68 13.30 -15.22
CA ASN A 71 6.97 13.89 -14.89
C ASN A 71 8.10 13.21 -15.70
N PRO A 72 8.65 13.87 -16.74
CA PRO A 72 9.75 13.32 -17.54
C PRO A 72 11.06 13.14 -16.74
N ASP A 73 11.17 13.75 -15.56
CA ASP A 73 12.33 13.65 -14.67
C ASP A 73 12.22 12.52 -13.64
N SER A 74 11.16 11.71 -13.68
CA SER A 74 11.04 10.51 -12.85
C SER A 74 12.08 9.49 -13.32
N THR A 75 13.31 9.64 -12.81
CA THR A 75 14.46 8.84 -13.17
C THR A 75 14.27 7.39 -12.79
N GLY A 76 13.74 6.60 -13.72
CA GLY A 76 14.27 5.26 -13.97
C GLY A 76 13.90 4.12 -13.06
N LYS A 77 13.08 4.24 -12.02
CA LYS A 77 12.41 3.08 -11.44
C LYS A 77 11.04 2.95 -12.07
N ASP A 78 10.84 1.90 -12.85
CA ASP A 78 9.54 1.53 -13.39
C ASP A 78 8.55 1.42 -12.22
N GLY A 79 7.57 2.33 -12.15
CA GLY A 79 6.54 2.33 -11.09
C GLY A 79 5.76 1.01 -11.05
N ALA A 80 5.62 0.30 -12.17
CA ALA A 80 5.00 -1.01 -12.23
C ALA A 80 5.88 -2.08 -11.54
N ALA A 81 7.20 -2.05 -11.76
CA ALA A 81 8.14 -2.96 -11.11
C ALA A 81 8.20 -2.72 -9.61
N LEU A 82 8.25 -1.46 -9.18
CA LEU A 82 8.29 -1.08 -7.78
C LEU A 82 6.97 -1.42 -7.05
N GLY A 83 5.82 -1.23 -7.71
CA GLY A 83 4.53 -1.62 -7.16
C GLY A 83 4.41 -3.13 -6.97
N ARG A 84 4.92 -3.92 -7.90
CA ARG A 84 5.00 -5.38 -7.76
C ARG A 84 5.93 -5.79 -6.61
N GLU A 85 7.09 -5.16 -6.51
CA GLU A 85 8.05 -5.41 -5.42
C GLU A 85 7.42 -5.11 -4.06
N MET A 86 6.70 -3.98 -3.95
CA MET A 86 5.94 -3.63 -2.73
C MET A 86 4.92 -4.72 -2.37
N ALA A 87 4.11 -5.16 -3.32
CA ALA A 87 3.11 -6.19 -3.07
C ALA A 87 3.75 -7.52 -2.63
N GLU A 88 4.83 -7.93 -3.28
CA GLU A 88 5.59 -9.12 -2.89
C GLU A 88 6.25 -8.98 -1.51
N ALA A 89 6.76 -7.79 -1.17
CA ALA A 89 7.35 -7.52 0.13
C ALA A 89 6.32 -7.64 1.26
N VAL A 90 5.11 -7.11 1.06
CA VAL A 90 4.00 -7.24 2.02
C VAL A 90 3.54 -8.68 2.14
N ASP A 91 3.33 -9.37 1.02
CA ASP A 91 2.89 -10.78 0.99
C ASP A 91 3.84 -11.73 1.72
N ARG A 92 5.14 -11.44 1.67
CA ARG A 92 6.19 -12.26 2.28
C ARG A 92 6.60 -11.84 3.69
N MET A 93 5.87 -10.92 4.31
CA MET A 93 6.17 -10.52 5.69
C MET A 93 6.05 -11.72 6.65
N LYS A 94 7.00 -11.81 7.59
CA LYS A 94 6.95 -12.82 8.66
C LYS A 94 5.76 -12.65 9.60
N PRO A 95 5.45 -11.42 10.09
CA PRO A 95 4.24 -11.17 10.85
C PRO A 95 2.99 -11.38 10.00
N VAL A 96 1.89 -11.76 10.64
CA VAL A 96 0.56 -11.74 10.01
C VAL A 96 0.19 -10.30 9.67
N THR A 97 -0.29 -10.05 8.45
CA THR A 97 -0.67 -8.72 7.99
C THR A 97 -2.19 -8.55 7.93
N ILE A 98 -2.69 -7.46 8.50
CA ILE A 98 -4.11 -7.10 8.52
C ILE A 98 -4.28 -5.75 7.85
N ALA A 99 -4.97 -5.72 6.70
CA ALA A 99 -5.39 -4.46 6.09
C ALA A 99 -6.66 -3.94 6.77
N SER A 100 -6.57 -2.76 7.37
CA SER A 100 -7.69 -2.04 7.95
C SER A 100 -8.15 -0.95 6.98
N LEU A 101 -9.27 -1.18 6.32
CA LEU A 101 -9.73 -0.41 5.16
C LEU A 101 -10.91 0.49 5.51
N HIS A 102 -10.88 1.72 5.03
CA HIS A 102 -11.98 2.68 5.16
C HIS A 102 -11.97 3.69 4.02
N GLY A 103 -13.12 4.28 3.73
CA GLY A 103 -13.25 5.26 2.66
C GLY A 103 -12.92 4.65 1.31
N HIS A 104 -12.03 5.28 0.55
CA HIS A 104 -11.60 4.78 -0.75
C HIS A 104 -10.42 3.82 -0.66
N CYS A 105 -10.53 2.70 -1.36
CA CYS A 105 -9.44 1.75 -1.59
C CYS A 105 -9.37 1.49 -3.10
N ILE A 106 -8.51 2.23 -3.81
CA ILE A 106 -8.57 2.38 -5.26
C ILE A 106 -7.31 1.82 -5.92
N GLY A 107 -7.47 1.10 -7.02
CA GLY A 107 -6.39 0.68 -7.91
C GLY A 107 -5.26 -0.05 -7.20
N GLY A 108 -4.08 0.54 -7.13
CA GLY A 108 -2.93 0.00 -6.37
C GLY A 108 -3.21 -0.21 -4.88
N GLY A 109 -4.19 0.50 -4.31
CA GLY A 109 -4.68 0.26 -2.95
C GLY A 109 -5.35 -1.10 -2.81
N VAL A 110 -6.08 -1.54 -3.83
CA VAL A 110 -6.65 -2.89 -3.87
C VAL A 110 -5.54 -3.93 -3.92
N VAL A 111 -4.47 -3.68 -4.66
CA VAL A 111 -3.30 -4.57 -4.70
C VAL A 111 -2.62 -4.66 -3.34
N LEU A 112 -2.36 -3.53 -2.69
CA LEU A 112 -1.77 -3.49 -1.34
C LEU A 112 -2.64 -4.26 -0.34
N ALA A 113 -3.95 -4.01 -0.34
CA ALA A 113 -4.88 -4.71 0.53
C ALA A 113 -4.93 -6.23 0.25
N SER A 114 -4.88 -6.63 -1.02
CA SER A 114 -4.90 -8.05 -1.42
C SER A 114 -3.59 -8.78 -1.06
N ALA A 115 -2.49 -8.07 -0.92
CA ALA A 115 -1.20 -8.62 -0.50
C ALA A 115 -1.14 -8.91 1.02
N CYS A 116 -2.03 -8.33 1.81
CA CYS A 116 -2.17 -8.66 3.23
C CYS A 116 -2.88 -10.01 3.43
N ASP A 117 -2.63 -10.66 4.58
CA ASP A 117 -3.25 -11.95 4.91
C ASP A 117 -4.74 -11.81 5.19
N ILE A 118 -5.13 -10.77 5.93
CA ILE A 118 -6.51 -10.51 6.37
C ILE A 118 -6.91 -9.09 5.96
N ARG A 119 -8.16 -8.92 5.55
CA ARG A 119 -8.78 -7.63 5.22
C ARG A 119 -9.99 -7.40 6.09
N ILE A 120 -10.03 -6.24 6.73
CA ILE A 120 -11.20 -5.75 7.48
C ILE A 120 -11.56 -4.40 6.88
N ALA A 121 -12.78 -4.24 6.43
CA ALA A 121 -13.27 -3.03 5.81
C ALA A 121 -14.49 -2.48 6.55
N SER A 122 -14.58 -1.16 6.68
CA SER A 122 -15.83 -0.51 7.13
C SER A 122 -16.93 -0.70 6.07
N GLU A 123 -18.18 -0.70 6.49
CA GLU A 123 -19.34 -0.96 5.60
C GLU A 123 -19.41 0.00 4.41
N ASN A 124 -18.95 1.24 4.59
CA ASN A 124 -18.96 2.26 3.56
C ASN A 124 -17.65 2.36 2.76
N THR A 125 -16.78 1.36 2.85
CA THR A 125 -15.55 1.32 2.04
C THR A 125 -15.91 1.14 0.57
N ILE A 126 -15.29 1.97 -0.28
CA ILE A 126 -15.47 1.92 -1.73
C ILE A 126 -14.21 1.33 -2.36
N PHE A 127 -14.36 0.18 -3.00
CA PHE A 127 -13.31 -0.45 -3.81
C PHE A 127 -13.52 -0.12 -5.28
N SER A 128 -12.46 0.24 -5.98
CA SER A 128 -12.52 0.52 -7.42
C SER A 128 -11.19 0.19 -8.09
N ILE A 129 -11.28 -0.27 -9.33
CA ILE A 129 -10.15 -0.51 -10.22
C ILE A 129 -10.37 0.33 -11.47
N PRO A 130 -10.08 1.66 -11.42
CA PRO A 130 -10.33 2.58 -12.52
C PRO A 130 -9.44 2.33 -13.75
N GLU A 131 -8.41 1.50 -13.63
CA GLU A 131 -7.58 1.02 -14.73
C GLU A 131 -8.43 0.44 -15.87
N VAL A 132 -9.53 -0.22 -15.53
CA VAL A 132 -10.49 -0.78 -16.51
C VAL A 132 -11.04 0.31 -17.42
N ASP A 133 -11.39 1.47 -16.87
CA ASP A 133 -11.92 2.61 -17.65
C ASP A 133 -10.86 3.25 -18.57
N LEU A 134 -9.58 3.06 -18.23
CA LEU A 134 -8.44 3.52 -19.02
C LEU A 134 -7.98 2.48 -20.06
N GLY A 135 -8.63 1.31 -20.11
CA GLY A 135 -8.26 0.22 -21.01
C GLY A 135 -6.92 -0.45 -20.66
N ILE A 136 -6.47 -0.35 -19.41
CA ILE A 136 -5.25 -0.99 -18.93
C ILE A 136 -5.57 -2.04 -17.86
N PRO A 137 -4.80 -3.14 -17.78
CA PRO A 137 -4.99 -4.13 -16.72
C PRO A 137 -4.51 -3.59 -15.38
N LEU A 138 -5.06 -4.15 -14.30
CA LEU A 138 -4.51 -3.93 -12.97
C LEU A 138 -3.09 -4.49 -12.91
N ALA A 139 -2.12 -3.62 -12.65
CA ALA A 139 -0.70 -3.95 -12.59
C ALA A 139 -0.26 -4.48 -11.20
N TRP A 140 1.03 -4.45 -10.95
CA TRP A 140 1.68 -4.83 -9.68
C TRP A 140 1.46 -6.30 -9.26
N GLY A 141 1.11 -7.18 -10.21
CA GLY A 141 0.77 -8.57 -9.90
C GLY A 141 -0.56 -8.70 -9.15
N GLY A 142 -1.47 -7.74 -9.29
CA GLY A 142 -2.73 -7.68 -8.56
C GLY A 142 -3.76 -8.71 -9.02
N ILE A 143 -3.86 -8.98 -10.31
CA ILE A 143 -4.88 -9.90 -10.84
C ILE A 143 -4.83 -11.30 -10.19
N PRO A 144 -3.68 -11.98 -10.10
CA PRO A 144 -3.61 -13.29 -9.44
C PRO A 144 -3.99 -13.28 -7.97
N ARG A 145 -3.90 -12.14 -7.29
CA ARG A 145 -4.28 -11.99 -5.88
C ARG A 145 -5.79 -11.85 -5.67
N LEU A 146 -6.53 -11.50 -6.73
CA LEU A 146 -7.97 -11.26 -6.69
C LEU A 146 -8.80 -12.47 -7.15
N VAL A 147 -8.16 -13.48 -7.70
CA VAL A 147 -8.83 -14.70 -8.22
C VAL A 147 -8.58 -15.95 -7.37
#